data_21fda16b12fe5020de87d4a5c97244b0
#
_entry.id   21fda16b12fe5020de87d4a5c97244b0
#
_cell.length_a   1.000
_cell.length_b   1.000
_cell.length_c   1.000
_cell.angle_alpha   90.00
_cell.angle_beta   90.00
_cell.angle_gamma   90.00
#
_symmetry.space_group_name_H-M   'P 1'
#
loop_
_entity.id
_entity.type
_entity.pdbx_description
1 polymer ?
#
loop_
_entity_poly.entity_id
_entity_poly.type
_entity_poly.pdbx_seq_one_letter_code
_entity_poly.pdbx_strand_id
1 'polypeptide(L)'
;LRAVGRHGRPGPGGERRDPYHDQCQATARLLAEALGLPAERYRVTFQSRFGRAQWLKPYTADVLTELGRARTGRVDVLCPGFVADCLETLEEIALEGKSTFLRAGGQAFHYIACLNERDDWIKALTDLAAENLSGWLEPIVRP
;
A
#
# COMPACT_ATOMS: atom_id res chain seq x y z
N LEU A 1 0.91 7.85 -0.03
CA LEU A 1 0.27 6.62 0.44
C LEU A 1 -0.19 5.81 -0.76
N ARG A 2 0.00 4.52 -0.72
CA ARG A 2 -0.23 3.67 -1.87
C ARG A 2 -0.91 2.35 -1.48
N ALA A 3 -1.85 1.90 -2.30
CA ALA A 3 -2.49 0.61 -2.16
C ALA A 3 -2.39 -0.21 -3.46
N VAL A 4 -2.23 -1.52 -3.35
CA VAL A 4 -2.16 -2.47 -4.47
C VAL A 4 -3.42 -3.32 -4.47
N GLY A 5 -4.07 -3.48 -5.61
CA GLY A 5 -5.22 -4.34 -5.73
C GLY A 5 -5.47 -4.88 -7.14
N ARG A 6 -5.87 -6.15 -7.20
CA ARG A 6 -6.50 -6.73 -8.39
C ARG A 6 -7.97 -6.36 -8.42
N HIS A 7 -8.45 -5.93 -9.57
CA HIS A 7 -9.88 -5.76 -9.80
C HIS A 7 -10.45 -7.08 -10.32
N GLY A 8 -11.38 -7.69 -9.59
CA GLY A 8 -12.26 -8.71 -10.13
C GLY A 8 -13.18 -8.05 -11.18
N ARG A 9 -13.44 -8.73 -12.30
CA ARG A 9 -14.44 -8.28 -13.30
C ARG A 9 -15.80 -8.15 -12.61
N PRO A 10 -16.57 -7.09 -12.88
CA PRO A 10 -18.01 -7.14 -12.61
C PRO A 10 -18.63 -8.18 -13.55
N GLY A 11 -19.14 -9.27 -13.01
CA GLY A 11 -19.97 -10.23 -13.75
C GLY A 11 -21.32 -9.60 -14.12
N PRO A 12 -21.99 -10.08 -15.20
CA PRO A 12 -23.34 -9.66 -15.52
C PRO A 12 -24.33 -10.32 -14.54
N GLY A 13 -24.69 -9.61 -13.49
CA GLY A 13 -25.70 -10.05 -12.52
C GLY A 13 -25.33 -9.73 -11.09
N GLY A 14 -25.78 -8.62 -10.57
CA GLY A 14 -26.01 -8.33 -9.15
C GLY A 14 -24.94 -8.69 -8.11
N GLU A 15 -23.69 -8.91 -8.51
CA GLU A 15 -22.61 -9.31 -7.62
C GLU A 15 -22.20 -8.13 -6.72
N ARG A 16 -21.96 -8.44 -5.44
CA ARG A 16 -21.44 -7.50 -4.45
C ARG A 16 -20.20 -6.81 -5.03
N ARG A 17 -20.24 -5.48 -5.07
CA ARG A 17 -19.08 -4.66 -5.46
C ARG A 17 -17.90 -5.07 -4.57
N ASP A 18 -16.77 -5.37 -5.20
CA ASP A 18 -15.52 -5.67 -4.49
C ASP A 18 -15.18 -4.51 -3.54
N PRO A 19 -15.13 -4.73 -2.23
CA PRO A 19 -14.90 -3.66 -1.26
C PRO A 19 -13.45 -3.16 -1.24
N TYR A 20 -12.56 -3.78 -1.99
CA TYR A 20 -11.13 -3.54 -1.91
C TYR A 20 -10.74 -2.07 -2.11
N HIS A 21 -11.32 -1.39 -3.11
CA HIS A 21 -11.06 0.04 -3.34
C HIS A 21 -11.43 0.88 -2.11
N ASP A 22 -12.59 0.64 -1.54
CA ASP A 22 -13.09 1.39 -0.39
C ASP A 22 -12.25 1.12 0.87
N GLN A 23 -11.77 -0.12 1.05
CA GLN A 23 -10.84 -0.51 2.10
C GLN A 23 -9.48 0.19 1.94
N CYS A 24 -8.95 0.30 0.71
CA CYS A 24 -7.73 1.05 0.44
C CYS A 24 -7.86 2.53 0.80
N GLN A 25 -8.98 3.16 0.44
CA GLN A 25 -9.25 4.55 0.78
C GLN A 25 -9.39 4.74 2.30
N ALA A 26 -10.07 3.82 2.98
CA ALA A 26 -10.22 3.84 4.44
C ALA A 26 -8.85 3.72 5.15
N THR A 27 -8.01 2.78 4.73
CA THR A 27 -6.64 2.61 5.26
C THR A 27 -5.82 3.89 5.08
N ALA A 28 -5.87 4.48 3.88
CA ALA A 28 -5.15 5.71 3.58
C ALA A 28 -5.60 6.88 4.46
N ARG A 29 -6.91 7.05 4.61
CA ARG A 29 -7.51 8.10 5.43
C ARG A 29 -7.11 7.94 6.91
N LEU A 30 -7.30 6.75 7.47
CA LEU A 30 -6.98 6.47 8.88
C LEU A 30 -5.49 6.70 9.18
N LEU A 31 -4.61 6.30 8.25
CA LEU A 31 -3.18 6.54 8.40
C LEU A 31 -2.84 8.04 8.30
N ALA A 32 -3.45 8.75 7.35
CA ALA A 32 -3.25 10.20 7.21
C ALA A 32 -3.73 10.96 8.46
N GLU A 33 -4.89 10.60 9.01
CA GLU A 33 -5.42 11.14 10.27
C GLU A 33 -4.46 10.91 11.45
N ALA A 34 -3.96 9.67 11.58
CA ALA A 34 -2.99 9.33 12.64
C ALA A 34 -1.65 10.10 12.52
N LEU A 35 -1.26 10.45 11.29
CA LEU A 35 -0.05 11.22 11.01
C LEU A 35 -0.29 12.74 10.98
N GLY A 36 -1.52 13.21 11.16
CA GLY A 36 -1.87 14.64 11.06
C GLY A 36 -1.67 15.19 9.63
N LEU A 37 -1.79 14.37 8.60
CA LEU A 37 -1.61 14.79 7.20
C LEU A 37 -2.92 15.30 6.61
N PRO A 38 -2.97 16.54 6.10
CA PRO A 38 -4.13 17.04 5.37
C PRO A 38 -4.26 16.35 4.00
N ALA A 39 -5.45 16.38 3.42
CA ALA A 39 -5.78 15.62 2.20
C ALA A 39 -4.87 15.93 0.99
N GLU A 40 -4.36 17.15 0.90
CA GLU A 40 -3.49 17.62 -0.17
C GLU A 40 -2.06 17.04 -0.08
N ARG A 41 -1.70 16.48 1.07
CA ARG A 41 -0.35 15.97 1.35
C ARG A 41 -0.19 14.49 1.07
N TYR A 42 -1.25 13.78 0.70
CA TYR A 42 -1.15 12.37 0.31
C TYR A 42 -2.02 12.04 -0.90
N ARG A 43 -1.65 10.97 -1.60
CA ARG A 43 -2.42 10.41 -2.73
C ARG A 43 -2.47 8.90 -2.61
N VAL A 44 -3.62 8.30 -2.90
CA VAL A 44 -3.78 6.86 -3.04
C VAL A 44 -3.60 6.49 -4.50
N THR A 45 -2.72 5.54 -4.77
CA THR A 45 -2.40 5.08 -6.14
C THR A 45 -2.34 3.57 -6.19
N PHE A 46 -2.44 2.99 -7.38
CA PHE A 46 -2.46 1.54 -7.60
C PHE A 46 -1.36 1.15 -8.58
N GLN A 47 -0.79 -0.05 -8.38
CA GLN A 47 0.34 -0.57 -9.16
C GLN A 47 0.09 -1.94 -9.75
N SER A 48 1.11 -2.49 -10.39
CA SER A 48 1.19 -3.90 -10.82
C SER A 48 0.08 -4.25 -11.80
N ARG A 49 -0.08 -3.39 -12.82
CA ARG A 49 -0.98 -3.68 -13.94
C ARG A 49 -0.50 -4.94 -14.66
N PHE A 50 -1.33 -5.97 -14.66
CA PHE A 50 -1.06 -7.20 -15.40
C PHE A 50 -2.16 -7.49 -16.41
N GLY A 51 -1.78 -7.81 -17.65
CA GLY A 51 -2.72 -8.19 -18.70
C GLY A 51 -3.53 -7.02 -19.29
N ARG A 52 -4.66 -7.35 -19.98
CA ARG A 52 -5.51 -6.39 -20.69
C ARG A 52 -6.66 -5.82 -19.86
N ALA A 53 -6.85 -6.28 -18.64
CA ALA A 53 -7.92 -5.81 -17.77
C ALA A 53 -7.69 -4.36 -17.32
N GLN A 54 -8.76 -3.61 -17.11
CA GLN A 54 -8.66 -2.33 -16.45
C GLN A 54 -8.40 -2.55 -14.96
N TRP A 55 -7.40 -1.86 -14.45
CA TRP A 55 -7.04 -1.87 -13.04
C TRP A 55 -7.53 -0.59 -12.37
N LEU A 56 -7.54 -0.61 -11.03
CA LEU A 56 -7.84 0.57 -10.24
C LEU A 56 -6.90 1.74 -10.60
N LYS A 57 -7.46 2.92 -10.62
CA LYS A 57 -6.72 4.17 -10.90
C LYS A 57 -6.73 5.07 -9.65
N PRO A 58 -5.81 6.06 -9.58
CA PRO A 58 -4.74 6.38 -10.55
C PRO A 58 -3.58 5.39 -10.50
N TYR A 59 -2.87 5.22 -11.62
CA TYR A 59 -1.67 4.39 -11.65
C TYR A 59 -0.49 5.13 -11.03
N THR A 60 0.32 4.40 -10.27
CA THR A 60 1.44 5.02 -9.55
C THR A 60 2.51 5.59 -10.47
N ALA A 61 2.86 4.89 -11.54
CA ALA A 61 3.84 5.38 -12.49
C ALA A 61 3.43 6.73 -13.11
N ASP A 62 2.13 6.89 -13.43
CA ASP A 62 1.58 8.13 -13.98
C ASP A 62 1.67 9.27 -12.96
N VAL A 63 1.26 8.99 -11.70
CA VAL A 63 1.31 9.99 -10.62
C VAL A 63 2.75 10.37 -10.27
N LEU A 64 3.68 9.43 -10.24
CA LEU A 64 5.10 9.73 -10.02
C LEU A 64 5.68 10.58 -11.16
N THR A 65 5.29 10.31 -12.40
CA THR A 65 5.68 11.12 -13.55
C THR A 65 5.12 12.55 -13.46
N GLU A 66 3.84 12.69 -13.10
CA GLU A 66 3.19 13.99 -12.89
C GLU A 66 3.91 14.81 -11.81
N LEU A 67 4.14 14.19 -10.64
CA LEU A 67 4.83 14.83 -9.53
C LEU A 67 6.28 15.21 -9.88
N GLY A 68 6.97 14.37 -10.63
CA GLY A 68 8.31 14.68 -11.11
C GLY A 68 8.31 15.88 -12.05
N ARG A 69 7.39 15.95 -13.03
CA ARG A 69 7.24 17.10 -13.95
C ARG A 69 6.89 18.39 -13.20
N ALA A 70 6.12 18.27 -12.12
CA ALA A 70 5.83 19.39 -11.24
C ALA A 70 7.02 19.80 -10.34
N ARG A 71 8.19 19.17 -10.50
CA ARG A 71 9.40 19.40 -9.71
C ARG A 71 9.17 19.26 -8.20
N THR A 72 8.36 18.30 -7.81
CA THR A 72 8.11 18.02 -6.40
C THR A 72 9.41 17.74 -5.66
N GLY A 73 9.67 18.45 -4.56
CA GLY A 73 10.93 18.37 -3.82
C GLY A 73 11.15 16.98 -3.20
N ARG A 74 10.11 16.40 -2.58
CA ARG A 74 10.21 15.08 -1.96
C ARG A 74 8.91 14.29 -2.06
N VAL A 75 9.04 13.00 -2.32
CA VAL A 75 7.94 12.03 -2.27
C VAL A 75 8.34 10.86 -1.36
N ASP A 76 7.52 10.56 -0.37
CA ASP A 76 7.63 9.38 0.47
C ASP A 76 6.55 8.39 0.03
N VAL A 77 6.93 7.15 -0.25
CA VAL A 77 6.03 6.10 -0.76
C VAL A 77 6.03 4.91 0.17
N LEU A 78 4.84 4.44 0.56
CA LEU A 78 4.65 3.22 1.32
C LEU A 78 3.60 2.34 0.65
N CYS A 79 3.66 1.04 0.88
CA CYS A 79 2.79 0.03 0.28
C CYS A 79 1.95 -0.68 1.36
N PRO A 80 0.86 -0.06 1.89
CA PRO A 80 0.10 -0.64 3.01
C PRO A 80 -0.61 -1.95 2.67
N GLY A 81 -0.76 -2.27 1.38
CA GLY A 81 -1.30 -3.55 0.92
C GLY A 81 -0.31 -4.72 1.02
N PHE A 82 0.94 -4.46 1.41
CA PHE A 82 1.96 -5.46 1.63
C PHE A 82 2.46 -5.43 3.07
N VAL A 83 2.44 -6.58 3.72
CA VAL A 83 2.98 -6.76 5.07
C VAL A 83 4.49 -6.95 5.03
N ALA A 84 4.98 -7.69 4.03
CA ALA A 84 6.40 -7.92 3.79
C ALA A 84 6.82 -7.36 2.43
N ASP A 85 8.08 -6.97 2.31
CA ASP A 85 8.66 -6.54 1.06
C ASP A 85 8.75 -7.72 0.06
N CYS A 86 8.49 -7.42 -1.21
CA CYS A 86 8.51 -8.36 -2.32
C CYS A 86 8.95 -7.65 -3.61
N LEU A 87 8.94 -8.35 -4.74
CA LEU A 87 9.33 -7.74 -6.03
C LEU A 87 8.49 -6.50 -6.36
N GLU A 88 7.20 -6.54 -6.09
CA GLU A 88 6.30 -5.43 -6.34
C GLU A 88 6.60 -4.19 -5.49
N THR A 89 7.21 -4.36 -4.33
CA THR A 89 7.60 -3.24 -3.47
C THR A 89 9.04 -2.78 -3.71
N LEU A 90 9.97 -3.71 -3.85
CA LEU A 90 11.38 -3.41 -3.98
C LEU A 90 11.76 -3.01 -5.41
N GLU A 91 11.37 -3.80 -6.42
CA GLU A 91 11.72 -3.52 -7.81
C GLU A 91 10.80 -2.46 -8.40
N GLU A 92 9.48 -2.71 -8.42
CA GLU A 92 8.55 -1.81 -9.09
C GLU A 92 8.48 -0.43 -8.40
N ILE A 93 8.60 -0.36 -7.06
CA ILE A 93 8.44 0.91 -6.35
C ILE A 93 9.76 1.51 -5.93
N ALA A 94 10.58 0.79 -5.17
CA ALA A 94 11.79 1.36 -4.63
C ALA A 94 12.83 1.63 -5.72
N LEU A 95 12.85 0.85 -6.81
CA LEU A 95 13.79 1.04 -7.92
C LEU A 95 13.15 1.77 -9.11
N GLU A 96 12.14 1.17 -9.75
CA GLU A 96 11.54 1.74 -10.97
C GLU A 96 10.73 3.00 -10.69
N GLY A 97 9.92 3.01 -9.64
CA GLY A 97 9.15 4.18 -9.22
C GLY A 97 10.05 5.36 -8.87
N LYS A 98 11.13 5.12 -8.13
CA LYS A 98 12.17 6.12 -7.86
C LYS A 98 12.79 6.66 -9.14
N SER A 99 13.19 5.76 -10.03
CA SER A 99 13.80 6.15 -11.32
C SER A 99 12.83 6.99 -12.17
N THR A 100 11.56 6.60 -12.21
CA THR A 100 10.50 7.32 -12.94
C THR A 100 10.33 8.74 -12.41
N PHE A 101 10.22 8.90 -11.08
CA PHE A 101 10.05 10.20 -10.44
C PHE A 101 11.25 11.13 -10.68
N LEU A 102 12.46 10.63 -10.42
CA LEU A 102 13.69 11.43 -10.56
C LEU A 102 13.94 11.83 -12.02
N ARG A 103 13.78 10.91 -12.99
CA ARG A 103 13.91 11.21 -14.42
C ARG A 103 12.89 12.23 -14.93
N ALA A 104 11.71 12.26 -14.33
CA ALA A 104 10.69 13.25 -14.65
C ALA A 104 10.98 14.65 -14.08
N GLY A 105 11.99 14.81 -13.20
CA GLY A 105 12.42 16.09 -12.63
C GLY A 105 12.14 16.25 -11.13
N GLY A 106 11.68 15.20 -10.45
CA GLY A 106 11.55 15.17 -8.99
C GLY A 106 12.91 15.17 -8.30
N GLN A 107 12.98 15.58 -7.02
CA GLN A 107 14.27 15.81 -6.37
C GLN A 107 14.66 14.69 -5.40
N ALA A 108 13.76 14.25 -4.51
CA ALA A 108 14.04 13.22 -3.54
C ALA A 108 12.90 12.21 -3.45
N PHE A 109 13.25 10.93 -3.51
CA PHE A 109 12.31 9.82 -3.38
C PHE A 109 12.72 8.93 -2.22
N HIS A 110 11.79 8.65 -1.34
CA HIS A 110 12.00 7.77 -0.21
C HIS A 110 10.96 6.65 -0.22
N TYR A 111 11.42 5.40 -0.27
CA TYR A 111 10.58 4.23 -0.06
C TYR A 111 10.57 3.86 1.42
N ILE A 112 9.39 3.75 2.00
CA ILE A 112 9.19 3.29 3.37
C ILE A 112 8.96 1.78 3.31
N ALA A 113 9.89 1.00 3.87
CA ALA A 113 9.83 -0.45 3.87
C ALA A 113 8.53 -0.98 4.50
N CYS A 114 8.10 -2.16 4.07
CA CYS A 114 6.99 -2.87 4.69
C CYS A 114 7.32 -3.25 6.14
N LEU A 115 6.35 -3.79 6.87
CA LEU A 115 6.52 -4.12 8.27
C LEU A 115 7.55 -5.24 8.49
N ASN A 116 7.64 -6.18 7.53
CA ASN A 116 8.58 -7.29 7.56
C ASN A 116 8.54 -8.04 8.92
N GLU A 117 9.70 -8.17 9.58
CA GLU A 117 9.87 -8.85 10.87
C GLU A 117 9.91 -7.91 12.08
N ARG A 118 9.37 -6.70 11.96
CA ARG A 118 9.35 -5.74 13.10
C ARG A 118 8.66 -6.33 14.33
N ASP A 119 9.28 -6.17 15.48
CA ASP A 119 8.79 -6.74 16.76
C ASP A 119 7.37 -6.27 17.11
N ASP A 120 7.06 -5.00 16.89
CA ASP A 120 5.74 -4.43 17.16
C ASP A 120 4.66 -5.04 16.25
N TRP A 121 5.00 -5.32 14.99
CA TRP A 121 4.13 -6.01 14.06
C TRP A 121 3.96 -7.49 14.42
N ILE A 122 5.04 -8.21 14.70
CA ILE A 122 4.98 -9.62 15.12
C ILE A 122 4.14 -9.77 16.39
N LYS A 123 4.28 -8.83 17.33
CA LYS A 123 3.42 -8.82 18.53
C LYS A 123 1.94 -8.65 18.17
N ALA A 124 1.60 -7.64 17.34
CA ALA A 124 0.22 -7.39 16.93
C ALA A 124 -0.38 -8.60 16.18
N LEU A 125 0.39 -9.22 15.29
CA LEU A 125 -0.02 -10.43 14.57
C LEU A 125 -0.23 -11.62 15.51
N THR A 126 0.63 -11.77 16.52
CA THR A 126 0.51 -12.82 17.54
C THR A 126 -0.76 -12.62 18.38
N ASP A 127 -1.03 -11.39 18.82
CA ASP A 127 -2.24 -11.07 19.60
C ASP A 127 -3.49 -11.39 18.78
N LEU A 128 -3.55 -10.97 17.52
CA LEU A 128 -4.65 -11.25 16.60
C LEU A 128 -4.86 -12.76 16.37
N ALA A 129 -3.77 -13.49 16.18
CA ALA A 129 -3.82 -14.94 15.99
C ALA A 129 -4.31 -15.64 17.26
N ALA A 130 -3.82 -15.24 18.42
CA ALA A 130 -4.22 -15.81 19.71
C ALA A 130 -5.72 -15.61 20.01
N GLU A 131 -6.26 -14.43 19.70
CA GLU A 131 -7.71 -14.17 19.82
C GLU A 131 -8.54 -15.14 18.96
N ASN A 132 -8.10 -15.40 17.71
CA ASN A 132 -8.82 -16.28 16.79
C ASN A 132 -8.59 -17.77 17.04
N LEU A 133 -7.51 -18.13 17.72
CA LEU A 133 -7.17 -19.50 18.10
C LEU A 133 -7.56 -19.82 19.56
N SER A 134 -8.33 -18.96 20.19
CA SER A 134 -8.82 -19.16 21.56
C SER A 134 -9.60 -20.48 21.67
N GLY A 135 -9.19 -21.36 22.62
CA GLY A 135 -9.72 -22.72 22.78
C GLY A 135 -8.99 -23.80 21.96
N TRP A 136 -8.05 -23.44 21.09
CA TRP A 136 -7.19 -24.37 20.33
C TRP A 136 -5.76 -24.38 20.86
N LEU A 137 -5.33 -23.27 21.47
CA LEU A 137 -4.00 -23.15 22.07
C LEU A 137 -4.09 -23.41 23.56
N GLU A 138 -3.19 -24.24 24.09
CA GLU A 138 -2.95 -24.32 25.54
C GLU A 138 -2.47 -22.95 26.05
N PRO A 139 -2.87 -22.55 27.28
CA PRO A 139 -2.32 -21.32 27.86
C PRO A 139 -0.79 -21.36 27.85
N ILE A 140 -0.16 -20.41 27.18
CA ILE A 140 1.30 -20.27 27.24
C ILE A 140 1.64 -19.85 28.66
N VAL A 141 2.03 -20.80 29.49
CA VAL A 141 2.62 -20.52 30.80
C VAL A 141 3.99 -19.90 30.52
N ARG A 142 4.06 -18.58 30.53
CA ARG A 142 5.35 -17.88 30.49
C ARG A 142 6.07 -18.08 31.82
N PRO A 143 7.32 -18.55 31.82
CA PRO A 143 8.12 -18.67 33.04
C PRO A 143 8.35 -17.33 33.73
#